data_67c1c5e74c73f9ac3c6ec9ba06aba76a
#
_entry.id   67c1c5e74c73f9ac3c6ec9ba06aba76a
#
_cell.length_a   1.000
_cell.length_b   1.000
_cell.length_c   1.000
_cell.angle_alpha   90.00
_cell.angle_beta   90.00
_cell.angle_gamma   90.00
#
_symmetry.space_group_name_H-M   'P 1'
#
loop_
_entity.id
_entity.type
_entity.pdbx_description
1 polymer ?
#
loop_
_entity_poly.entity_id
_entity_poly.type
_entity_poly.pdbx_seq_one_letter_code
_entity_poly.pdbx_strand_id
1 'polypeptide(L)'
;MCHLKQIINIRKLLALTKFQPKSVLYSTKCQKREVIISKSKNIFKNLALEDWLYKHADLNNRNYLFMWRNTPAVVVGRHQNPWLECDVASVLRQKVDLARRNSGGGTVFHDEGNLNCCFLTSRKLYNRKSNLELVVDALTSNWDIDLSINKREDIVLNGLYKISGTAAKLGGERSYHHFTLLINVNKKKLHNLLQSPLVGVKTRATESVPSHIMNLQDVNEDINYENLTSVISDKFLQNHLVKRKEFVNPTEDSYPGYNKILNELKTFKWIYAKTPNFKISRAFQLEIDSKIVHTEIVIEIQKGLIYNIEFSLKPNYMDLINIVNRLKDVPYDTTDNLVLFSCGCILSPPLSVHPQLFVNTLQVTTFIRFQ
;
A
#
# COMPACT_ATOMS: atom_id res chain seq x y z
N MET A 1 60.85 8.90 58.48
CA MET A 1 61.06 7.51 58.05
C MET A 1 59.75 6.94 57.60
N CYS A 2 59.66 6.33 56.49
CA CYS A 2 58.50 5.71 55.84
C CYS A 2 57.82 6.53 54.73
N HIS A 3 58.47 6.59 53.55
CA HIS A 3 57.83 6.81 52.28
C HIS A 3 58.66 6.19 51.19
N LEU A 4 58.64 4.88 51.07
CA LEU A 4 59.28 4.12 49.98
C LEU A 4 58.71 2.72 49.99
N LYS A 5 57.54 2.54 49.33
CA LYS A 5 57.04 1.23 48.85
C LYS A 5 55.68 1.39 48.18
N GLN A 6 55.62 2.06 47.01
CA GLN A 6 54.47 1.89 46.12
C GLN A 6 54.86 2.24 44.63
N ILE A 7 56.02 1.83 44.21
CA ILE A 7 56.44 1.88 42.79
C ILE A 7 56.82 0.47 42.35
N ILE A 8 55.91 -0.48 42.47
CA ILE A 8 56.03 -1.78 41.80
C ILE A 8 54.62 -2.21 41.49
N ASN A 9 54.20 -2.00 40.27
CA ASN A 9 53.30 -2.90 39.52
C ASN A 9 52.60 -2.28 38.30
N ILE A 10 53.10 -1.17 37.76
CA ILE A 10 52.54 -0.66 36.49
C ILE A 10 53.11 -1.41 35.27
N ARG A 11 54.28 -2.06 35.40
CA ARG A 11 54.86 -2.85 34.29
C ARG A 11 54.31 -4.26 34.13
N LYS A 12 53.52 -4.80 35.07
CA LYS A 12 52.86 -6.10 34.95
C LYS A 12 51.43 -6.03 34.46
N LEU A 13 50.82 -4.84 34.42
CA LEU A 13 49.45 -4.66 33.92
C LEU A 13 49.42 -4.38 32.40
N LEU A 14 50.54 -4.06 31.80
CA LEU A 14 50.66 -3.78 30.35
C LEU A 14 50.99 -5.02 29.48
N ALA A 15 51.11 -6.21 30.11
CA ALA A 15 51.46 -7.45 29.40
C ALA A 15 50.27 -8.39 29.14
N LEU A 16 49.02 -8.02 29.51
CA LEU A 16 47.84 -8.90 29.38
C LEU A 16 46.73 -8.37 28.48
N THR A 17 46.98 -7.32 27.70
CA THR A 17 46.01 -6.89 26.66
C THR A 17 46.63 -6.83 25.27
N LYS A 18 47.19 -7.94 24.80
CA LYS A 18 47.27 -8.20 23.36
C LYS A 18 45.93 -8.74 22.88
N PHE A 19 44.85 -8.08 23.17
CA PHE A 19 43.64 -8.18 22.37
C PHE A 19 43.86 -7.24 21.16
N GLN A 20 44.52 -7.75 20.13
CA GLN A 20 44.36 -7.15 18.82
C GLN A 20 42.92 -7.42 18.42
N PRO A 21 42.04 -6.40 18.26
CA PRO A 21 40.79 -6.60 17.57
C PRO A 21 41.22 -7.05 16.16
N LYS A 22 40.89 -8.28 15.78
CA LYS A 22 40.82 -8.63 14.37
C LYS A 22 39.94 -7.59 13.74
N SER A 23 40.52 -6.56 13.16
CA SER A 23 39.87 -5.71 12.22
C SER A 23 39.43 -6.65 11.09
N VAL A 24 38.20 -7.13 11.19
CA VAL A 24 37.49 -7.63 10.04
C VAL A 24 37.38 -6.40 9.15
N LEU A 25 38.38 -6.26 8.28
CA LEU A 25 38.32 -5.40 7.11
C LEU A 25 37.13 -5.95 6.28
N TYR A 26 35.90 -5.59 6.69
CA TYR A 26 34.84 -5.48 5.72
C TYR A 26 35.38 -4.46 4.72
N SER A 27 35.86 -4.94 3.58
CA SER A 27 35.99 -4.14 2.38
C SER A 27 34.59 -3.56 2.14
N THR A 28 34.29 -2.43 2.76
CA THR A 28 33.18 -1.57 2.40
C THR A 28 33.57 -1.01 1.04
N LYS A 29 33.35 -1.80 -0.01
CA LYS A 29 33.23 -1.26 -1.36
C LYS A 29 32.25 -0.10 -1.18
N CYS A 30 32.79 1.13 -1.26
CA CYS A 30 31.98 2.34 -1.09
C CYS A 30 30.87 2.28 -2.13
N GLN A 31 29.68 1.85 -1.73
CA GLN A 31 28.56 1.71 -2.66
C GLN A 31 28.17 3.10 -3.12
N LYS A 32 27.98 3.23 -4.42
CA LYS A 32 27.49 4.47 -5.03
C LYS A 32 26.05 4.70 -4.53
N ARG A 33 25.71 5.96 -4.27
CA ARG A 33 24.35 6.35 -3.90
C ARG A 33 23.73 7.23 -4.99
N GLU A 34 22.51 6.89 -5.37
CA GLU A 34 21.77 7.60 -6.40
C GLU A 34 20.37 7.95 -5.89
N VAL A 35 19.96 9.19 -6.11
CA VAL A 35 18.62 9.68 -5.82
C VAL A 35 17.89 9.86 -7.14
N ILE A 36 16.73 9.26 -7.26
CA ILE A 36 15.82 9.38 -8.39
C ILE A 36 14.54 10.01 -7.90
N ILE A 37 14.08 11.11 -8.53
CA ILE A 37 12.86 11.81 -8.19
C ILE A 37 11.94 11.78 -9.40
N SER A 38 10.79 11.14 -9.27
CA SER A 38 9.82 11.11 -10.36
C SER A 38 9.09 12.44 -10.50
N LYS A 39 9.03 12.96 -11.74
CA LYS A 39 8.18 14.09 -12.12
C LYS A 39 6.73 13.66 -12.36
N SER A 40 6.50 12.36 -12.56
CA SER A 40 5.15 11.82 -12.77
C SER A 40 4.37 11.79 -11.46
N LYS A 41 3.12 12.23 -11.50
CA LYS A 41 2.16 12.09 -10.40
C LYS A 41 1.21 10.90 -10.57
N ASN A 42 1.39 10.09 -11.61
CA ASN A 42 0.54 8.93 -11.86
C ASN A 42 1.05 7.72 -11.06
N ILE A 43 0.19 7.15 -10.22
CA ILE A 43 0.52 6.01 -9.35
C ILE A 43 1.05 4.80 -10.12
N PHE A 44 0.44 4.45 -11.25
CA PHE A 44 0.86 3.29 -12.04
C PHE A 44 2.24 3.50 -12.67
N LYS A 45 2.53 4.72 -13.15
CA LYS A 45 3.84 5.09 -13.66
C LYS A 45 4.92 4.98 -12.59
N ASN A 46 4.64 5.45 -11.39
CA ASN A 46 5.59 5.43 -10.28
C ASN A 46 5.81 4.01 -9.75
N LEU A 47 4.76 3.20 -9.57
CA LEU A 47 4.90 1.80 -9.20
C LEU A 47 5.60 0.96 -10.28
N ALA A 48 5.41 1.30 -11.56
CA ALA A 48 6.11 0.63 -12.66
C ALA A 48 7.61 0.93 -12.63
N LEU A 49 8.00 2.18 -12.33
CA LEU A 49 9.42 2.53 -12.18
C LEU A 49 10.04 1.88 -10.94
N GLU A 50 9.32 1.85 -9.80
CA GLU A 50 9.75 1.13 -8.61
C GLU A 50 10.04 -0.35 -8.91
N ASP A 51 9.11 -1.03 -9.60
CA ASP A 51 9.27 -2.45 -9.95
C ASP A 51 10.36 -2.66 -11.01
N TRP A 52 10.51 -1.73 -11.95
CA TRP A 52 11.60 -1.76 -12.93
C TRP A 52 12.96 -1.63 -12.23
N LEU A 53 13.13 -0.64 -11.35
CA LEU A 53 14.37 -0.45 -10.58
C LEU A 53 14.67 -1.69 -9.72
N TYR A 54 13.66 -2.24 -9.07
CA TYR A 54 13.83 -3.47 -8.30
C TYR A 54 14.32 -4.64 -9.16
N LYS A 55 13.86 -4.77 -10.41
CA LYS A 55 14.20 -5.88 -11.31
C LYS A 55 15.53 -5.69 -12.01
N HIS A 56 15.87 -4.48 -12.40
CA HIS A 56 16.93 -4.20 -13.38
C HIS A 56 18.10 -3.37 -12.84
N ALA A 57 17.91 -2.55 -11.78
CA ALA A 57 19.00 -1.74 -11.24
C ALA A 57 20.13 -2.58 -10.65
N ASP A 58 21.36 -2.06 -10.69
CA ASP A 58 22.54 -2.70 -10.10
C ASP A 58 22.58 -2.49 -8.57
N LEU A 59 21.81 -3.30 -7.85
CA LEU A 59 21.69 -3.21 -6.38
C LEU A 59 22.88 -3.81 -5.63
N ASN A 60 23.81 -4.48 -6.32
CA ASN A 60 25.02 -5.01 -5.70
C ASN A 60 26.09 -3.94 -5.50
N ASN A 61 26.15 -2.96 -6.40
CA ASN A 61 27.16 -1.89 -6.37
C ASN A 61 26.56 -0.52 -6.03
N ARG A 62 25.24 -0.38 -6.00
CA ARG A 62 24.52 0.90 -5.83
C ARG A 62 23.33 0.76 -4.90
N ASN A 63 23.11 1.80 -4.10
CA ASN A 63 21.89 2.00 -3.34
C ASN A 63 21.10 3.16 -3.96
N TYR A 64 19.80 2.99 -4.09
CA TYR A 64 18.94 4.01 -4.66
C TYR A 64 17.94 4.49 -3.61
N LEU A 65 17.70 5.79 -3.62
CA LEU A 65 16.54 6.42 -3.01
C LEU A 65 15.65 6.93 -4.13
N PHE A 66 14.52 6.29 -4.33
CA PHE A 66 13.51 6.71 -5.28
C PHE A 66 12.37 7.44 -4.56
N MET A 67 12.05 8.64 -4.98
CA MET A 67 11.02 9.48 -4.36
C MET A 67 10.00 9.97 -5.39
N TRP A 68 8.75 10.07 -4.94
CA TRP A 68 7.65 10.55 -5.80
C TRP A 68 6.44 10.99 -4.98
N ARG A 69 5.53 11.72 -5.62
CA ARG A 69 4.17 11.99 -5.14
C ARG A 69 3.15 11.59 -6.20
N ASN A 70 1.89 11.44 -5.82
CA ASN A 70 0.83 11.02 -6.72
C ASN A 70 -0.35 11.99 -6.68
N THR A 71 -1.12 12.05 -7.76
CA THR A 71 -2.53 12.46 -7.70
C THR A 71 -3.31 11.47 -6.83
N PRO A 72 -4.56 11.80 -6.41
CA PRO A 72 -5.33 10.93 -5.52
C PRO A 72 -5.38 9.48 -5.98
N ALA A 73 -4.92 8.57 -5.11
CA ALA A 73 -4.89 7.13 -5.35
C ALA A 73 -5.06 6.34 -4.05
N VAL A 74 -5.81 5.25 -4.10
CA VAL A 74 -5.84 4.21 -3.06
C VAL A 74 -4.89 3.09 -3.49
N VAL A 75 -3.94 2.73 -2.62
CA VAL A 75 -2.91 1.74 -2.93
C VAL A 75 -3.00 0.57 -1.96
N VAL A 76 -3.54 -0.55 -2.45
CA VAL A 76 -3.67 -1.78 -1.66
C VAL A 76 -2.37 -2.59 -1.68
N GLY A 77 -2.10 -3.29 -0.60
CA GLY A 77 -0.97 -4.21 -0.49
C GLY A 77 -1.15 -5.46 -1.34
N ARG A 78 -0.04 -6.17 -1.60
CA ARG A 78 0.02 -7.35 -2.47
C ARG A 78 -1.05 -8.40 -2.19
N HIS A 79 -1.33 -8.67 -0.90
CA HIS A 79 -2.18 -9.76 -0.43
C HIS A 79 -3.47 -9.27 0.24
N GLN A 80 -3.86 -8.03 -0.03
CA GLN A 80 -5.08 -7.46 0.53
C GLN A 80 -6.29 -7.67 -0.39
N ASN A 81 -7.46 -7.56 0.22
CA ASN A 81 -8.74 -7.53 -0.47
C ASN A 81 -9.19 -6.08 -0.61
N PRO A 82 -9.17 -5.48 -1.83
CA PRO A 82 -9.52 -4.07 -2.02
C PRO A 82 -10.93 -3.74 -1.55
N TRP A 83 -11.88 -4.66 -1.69
CA TRP A 83 -13.26 -4.46 -1.26
C TRP A 83 -13.45 -4.43 0.26
N LEU A 84 -12.47 -4.96 1.03
CA LEU A 84 -12.44 -4.84 2.50
C LEU A 84 -11.66 -3.63 2.98
N GLU A 85 -10.74 -3.13 2.16
CA GLU A 85 -9.82 -2.10 2.55
C GLU A 85 -10.27 -0.68 2.19
N CYS A 86 -11.20 -0.56 1.24
CA CYS A 86 -11.71 0.74 0.79
C CYS A 86 -13.13 0.64 0.23
N ASP A 87 -13.80 1.79 0.14
CA ASP A 87 -15.03 1.92 -0.63
C ASP A 87 -14.70 2.01 -2.13
N VAL A 88 -14.57 0.83 -2.76
CA VAL A 88 -14.21 0.71 -4.19
C VAL A 88 -15.17 1.53 -5.07
N ALA A 89 -16.47 1.51 -4.77
CA ALA A 89 -17.46 2.26 -5.53
C ALA A 89 -17.21 3.78 -5.44
N SER A 90 -16.94 4.31 -4.24
CA SER A 90 -16.60 5.72 -4.05
C SER A 90 -15.26 6.09 -4.68
N VAL A 91 -14.27 5.20 -4.62
CA VAL A 91 -12.97 5.39 -5.30
C VAL A 91 -13.18 5.61 -6.79
N LEU A 92 -13.95 4.72 -7.44
CA LEU A 92 -14.22 4.79 -8.88
C LEU A 92 -15.08 6.02 -9.25
N ARG A 93 -16.17 6.28 -8.51
CA ARG A 93 -17.03 7.46 -8.75
C ARG A 93 -16.27 8.77 -8.63
N GLN A 94 -15.35 8.88 -7.68
CA GLN A 94 -14.53 10.08 -7.49
C GLN A 94 -13.32 10.14 -8.44
N LYS A 95 -13.19 9.21 -9.39
CA LYS A 95 -12.07 9.12 -10.32
C LYS A 95 -10.71 9.09 -9.59
N VAL A 96 -10.66 8.42 -8.44
CA VAL A 96 -9.44 8.13 -7.71
C VAL A 96 -8.86 6.83 -8.23
N ASP A 97 -7.55 6.81 -8.50
CA ASP A 97 -6.89 5.59 -8.96
C ASP A 97 -6.90 4.51 -7.87
N LEU A 98 -7.25 3.27 -8.23
CA LEU A 98 -7.07 2.10 -7.38
C LEU A 98 -5.93 1.26 -7.90
N ALA A 99 -4.86 1.15 -7.13
CA ALA A 99 -3.66 0.44 -7.53
C ALA A 99 -3.28 -0.64 -6.50
N ARG A 100 -2.69 -1.75 -6.99
CA ARG A 100 -2.08 -2.77 -6.13
C ARG A 100 -0.56 -2.70 -6.28
N ARG A 101 0.14 -2.50 -5.15
CA ARG A 101 1.61 -2.50 -5.12
C ARG A 101 2.20 -3.90 -4.99
N ASN A 102 3.48 -4.04 -5.30
CA ASN A 102 4.22 -5.31 -5.21
C ASN A 102 4.61 -5.72 -3.78
N SER A 103 4.68 -4.76 -2.84
CA SER A 103 4.96 -5.02 -1.42
C SER A 103 3.70 -5.46 -0.66
N GLY A 104 3.87 -6.07 0.48
CA GLY A 104 2.80 -6.36 1.43
C GLY A 104 2.34 -5.13 2.23
N GLY A 105 1.78 -5.38 3.40
CA GLY A 105 1.30 -4.33 4.32
C GLY A 105 -0.11 -3.83 4.02
N GLY A 106 -0.58 -2.85 4.79
CA GLY A 106 -1.92 -2.28 4.74
C GLY A 106 -2.16 -1.32 3.57
N THR A 107 -3.41 -0.97 3.35
CA THR A 107 -3.83 0.01 2.34
C THR A 107 -3.50 1.42 2.78
N VAL A 108 -3.10 2.25 1.82
CA VAL A 108 -2.79 3.66 2.01
C VAL A 108 -3.52 4.51 0.99
N PHE A 109 -3.77 5.77 1.36
CA PHE A 109 -4.24 6.80 0.46
C PHE A 109 -3.10 7.75 0.13
N HIS A 110 -2.93 8.06 -1.13
CA HIS A 110 -1.99 9.06 -1.63
C HIS A 110 -2.74 10.22 -2.24
N ASP A 111 -2.21 11.42 -2.03
CA ASP A 111 -2.47 12.62 -2.81
C ASP A 111 -1.18 13.43 -2.94
N GLU A 112 -1.26 14.65 -3.47
CA GLU A 112 -0.07 15.49 -3.65
C GLU A 112 0.58 15.94 -2.34
N GLY A 113 -0.12 15.82 -1.22
CA GLY A 113 0.39 16.05 0.14
C GLY A 113 1.12 14.87 0.75
N ASN A 114 1.32 13.77 -0.01
CA ASN A 114 2.05 12.60 0.44
C ASN A 114 3.35 12.42 -0.35
N LEU A 115 4.49 12.35 0.35
CA LEU A 115 5.76 11.93 -0.24
C LEU A 115 5.95 10.42 -0.06
N ASN A 116 6.31 9.73 -1.12
CA ASN A 116 6.75 8.34 -1.08
C ASN A 116 8.27 8.27 -1.18
N CYS A 117 8.88 7.49 -0.29
CA CYS A 117 10.31 7.19 -0.28
C CYS A 117 10.53 5.69 -0.44
N CYS A 118 11.36 5.27 -1.38
CA CYS A 118 11.72 3.88 -1.62
C CYS A 118 13.23 3.72 -1.61
N PHE A 119 13.76 2.97 -0.65
CA PHE A 119 15.16 2.61 -0.55
C PHE A 119 15.37 1.24 -1.18
N LEU A 120 16.08 1.19 -2.31
CA LEU A 120 16.40 -0.04 -3.02
C LEU A 120 17.87 -0.41 -2.77
N THR A 121 18.11 -1.66 -2.40
CA THR A 121 19.44 -2.17 -2.07
C THR A 121 19.53 -3.68 -2.26
N SER A 122 20.73 -4.24 -2.19
CA SER A 122 20.89 -5.70 -2.12
C SER A 122 20.25 -6.26 -0.84
N ARG A 123 19.79 -7.50 -0.88
CA ARG A 123 19.17 -8.17 0.27
C ARG A 123 20.08 -8.21 1.50
N LYS A 124 21.40 -8.29 1.30
CA LYS A 124 22.42 -8.32 2.36
C LYS A 124 22.52 -7.00 3.13
N LEU A 125 22.22 -5.88 2.47
CA LEU A 125 22.31 -4.53 3.04
C LEU A 125 20.95 -3.99 3.50
N TYR A 126 19.90 -4.77 3.34
CA TYR A 126 18.56 -4.35 3.76
C TYR A 126 18.50 -4.10 5.27
N ASN A 127 18.18 -2.87 5.63
CA ASN A 127 17.95 -2.45 7.00
C ASN A 127 16.85 -1.38 7.04
N ARG A 128 15.64 -1.80 7.40
CA ARG A 128 14.47 -0.92 7.47
C ARG A 128 14.66 0.19 8.51
N LYS A 129 15.16 -0.18 9.69
CA LYS A 129 15.34 0.75 10.80
C LYS A 129 16.31 1.88 10.41
N SER A 130 17.45 1.55 9.81
CA SER A 130 18.43 2.56 9.36
C SER A 130 17.87 3.51 8.30
N ASN A 131 16.97 3.03 7.43
CA ASN A 131 16.31 3.90 6.44
C ASN A 131 15.37 4.91 7.12
N LEU A 132 14.64 4.47 8.15
CA LEU A 132 13.75 5.36 8.93
C LEU A 132 14.57 6.33 9.79
N GLU A 133 15.64 5.86 10.44
CA GLU A 133 16.57 6.69 11.21
C GLU A 133 17.18 7.79 10.35
N LEU A 134 17.59 7.47 9.11
CA LEU A 134 18.11 8.46 8.18
C LEU A 134 17.09 9.59 7.92
N VAL A 135 15.82 9.22 7.74
CA VAL A 135 14.77 10.21 7.48
C VAL A 135 14.42 11.01 8.73
N VAL A 136 14.29 10.36 9.89
CA VAL A 136 14.08 11.07 11.17
C VAL A 136 15.20 12.07 11.39
N ASP A 137 16.45 11.66 11.23
CA ASP A 137 17.64 12.49 11.35
C ASP A 137 17.65 13.66 10.37
N ALA A 138 17.25 13.43 9.10
CA ALA A 138 17.13 14.47 8.10
C ALA A 138 16.09 15.52 8.49
N LEU A 139 14.95 15.11 9.02
CA LEU A 139 13.87 16.00 9.40
C LEU A 139 14.19 16.78 10.69
N THR A 140 14.61 16.10 11.75
CA THR A 140 14.90 16.73 13.05
C THR A 140 16.14 17.64 13.03
N SER A 141 17.06 17.43 12.05
CA SER A 141 18.18 18.33 11.84
C SER A 141 17.80 19.66 11.16
N ASN A 142 16.62 19.71 10.52
CA ASN A 142 16.18 20.90 9.76
C ASN A 142 14.96 21.59 10.34
N TRP A 143 14.18 20.88 11.15
CA TRP A 143 12.96 21.42 11.78
C TRP A 143 12.90 20.98 13.24
N ASP A 144 12.43 21.89 14.10
CA ASP A 144 12.16 21.59 15.51
C ASP A 144 10.84 20.79 15.62
N ILE A 145 10.93 19.48 15.46
CA ILE A 145 9.82 18.54 15.51
C ILE A 145 10.22 17.27 16.29
N ASP A 146 9.33 16.77 17.12
CA ASP A 146 9.55 15.55 17.89
C ASP A 146 9.14 14.32 17.07
N LEU A 147 10.14 13.64 16.51
CA LEU A 147 9.96 12.40 15.73
C LEU A 147 10.65 11.22 16.40
N SER A 148 9.96 10.10 16.42
CA SER A 148 10.51 8.83 16.90
C SER A 148 10.05 7.65 16.03
N ILE A 149 10.72 6.51 16.18
CA ILE A 149 10.35 5.26 15.49
C ILE A 149 9.73 4.34 16.53
N ASN A 150 8.48 3.94 16.30
CA ASN A 150 7.76 3.06 17.23
C ASN A 150 8.16 1.58 17.05
N LYS A 151 7.62 0.68 17.91
CA LYS A 151 7.89 -0.77 17.86
C LYS A 151 7.44 -1.45 16.55
N ARG A 152 6.54 -0.82 15.80
CA ARG A 152 6.06 -1.32 14.50
C ARG A 152 6.87 -0.79 13.33
N GLU A 153 7.94 -0.03 13.63
CA GLU A 153 8.77 0.64 12.62
C GLU A 153 7.97 1.63 11.77
N ASP A 154 7.03 2.37 12.40
CA ASP A 154 6.42 3.57 11.84
C ASP A 154 7.13 4.81 12.41
N ILE A 155 7.28 5.88 11.62
CA ILE A 155 7.67 7.19 12.15
C ILE A 155 6.45 7.82 12.77
N VAL A 156 6.59 8.24 14.02
CA VAL A 156 5.53 8.90 14.79
C VAL A 156 5.97 10.29 15.24
N LEU A 157 5.03 11.21 15.24
CA LEU A 157 5.15 12.59 15.69
C LEU A 157 4.57 12.69 17.10
N ASN A 158 5.30 13.38 18.01
CA ASN A 158 4.93 13.55 19.43
C ASN A 158 4.63 12.20 20.13
N GLY A 159 5.35 11.14 19.77
CA GLY A 159 5.21 9.80 20.32
C GLY A 159 3.87 9.10 20.06
N LEU A 160 2.92 9.73 19.36
CA LEU A 160 1.54 9.24 19.20
C LEU A 160 1.08 9.15 17.74
N TYR A 161 1.26 10.21 16.97
CA TYR A 161 0.64 10.32 15.66
C TYR A 161 1.53 9.74 14.58
N LYS A 162 1.01 8.75 13.86
CA LYS A 162 1.71 8.15 12.73
C LYS A 162 1.76 9.11 11.55
N ILE A 163 2.97 9.37 11.04
CA ILE A 163 3.20 10.17 9.84
C ILE A 163 3.70 9.34 8.65
N SER A 164 3.98 8.03 8.87
CA SER A 164 4.48 7.12 7.84
C SER A 164 3.75 5.80 7.83
N GLY A 165 3.45 5.27 6.65
CA GLY A 165 3.03 3.89 6.45
C GLY A 165 4.12 3.11 5.72
N THR A 166 4.63 2.02 6.29
CA THR A 166 5.82 1.33 5.79
C THR A 166 5.52 -0.06 5.25
N ALA A 167 6.22 -0.47 4.18
CA ALA A 167 6.18 -1.80 3.61
C ALA A 167 7.51 -2.15 2.94
N ALA A 168 7.71 -3.44 2.66
CA ALA A 168 8.92 -3.90 1.98
C ALA A 168 8.62 -5.04 1.00
N LYS A 169 9.52 -5.21 0.02
CA LYS A 169 9.60 -6.39 -0.83
C LYS A 169 10.99 -6.99 -0.68
N LEU A 170 11.01 -8.22 -0.24
CA LEU A 170 12.23 -8.99 -0.02
C LEU A 170 12.19 -10.20 -0.94
N GLY A 171 13.16 -10.31 -1.82
CA GLY A 171 13.29 -11.44 -2.73
C GLY A 171 14.76 -11.75 -2.95
N GLY A 172 15.12 -13.00 -3.19
CA GLY A 172 16.46 -13.44 -3.52
C GLY A 172 17.60 -12.53 -3.03
N GLU A 173 18.26 -11.89 -3.98
CA GLU A 173 19.35 -10.96 -3.69
C GLU A 173 18.95 -9.48 -3.67
N ARG A 174 17.68 -9.15 -3.93
CA ARG A 174 17.19 -7.79 -4.07
C ARG A 174 16.16 -7.46 -3.01
N SER A 175 16.13 -6.19 -2.61
CA SER A 175 15.14 -5.70 -1.67
C SER A 175 14.80 -4.24 -1.91
N TYR A 176 13.61 -3.85 -1.50
CA TYR A 176 13.30 -2.47 -1.22
C TYR A 176 12.46 -2.32 0.05
N HIS A 177 12.64 -1.18 0.67
CA HIS A 177 11.80 -0.66 1.75
C HIS A 177 11.21 0.65 1.28
N HIS A 178 9.90 0.76 1.23
CA HIS A 178 9.24 2.01 0.93
C HIS A 178 8.25 2.41 2.03
N PHE A 179 8.01 3.70 2.13
CA PHE A 179 7.08 4.28 3.07
C PHE A 179 6.55 5.61 2.57
N THR A 180 5.41 6.00 3.14
CA THR A 180 4.79 7.30 2.93
C THR A 180 5.25 8.28 4.01
N LEU A 181 5.26 9.58 3.70
CA LEU A 181 5.35 10.67 4.67
C LEU A 181 4.18 11.61 4.43
N LEU A 182 3.36 11.81 5.46
CA LEU A 182 2.18 12.66 5.42
C LEU A 182 2.61 14.11 5.63
N ILE A 183 2.66 14.90 4.56
CA ILE A 183 3.02 16.32 4.59
C ILE A 183 1.77 17.16 4.83
N ASN A 184 0.82 17.08 3.88
CA ASN A 184 -0.45 17.82 3.90
C ASN A 184 -1.54 17.01 3.18
N VAL A 185 -1.71 15.76 3.57
CA VAL A 185 -2.71 14.85 2.99
C VAL A 185 -4.11 15.28 3.39
N ASN A 186 -5.05 15.18 2.47
CA ASN A 186 -6.47 15.38 2.78
C ASN A 186 -7.00 14.23 3.66
N LYS A 187 -6.91 14.43 4.99
CA LYS A 187 -7.31 13.42 6.00
C LYS A 187 -8.78 13.03 5.90
N LYS A 188 -9.66 13.95 5.52
CA LYS A 188 -11.11 13.67 5.35
C LYS A 188 -11.33 12.72 4.16
N LYS A 189 -10.67 12.99 3.02
CA LYS A 189 -10.76 12.14 1.82
C LYS A 189 -10.16 10.76 2.09
N LEU A 190 -9.00 10.71 2.76
CA LEU A 190 -8.36 9.47 3.21
C LEU A 190 -9.34 8.63 4.05
N HIS A 191 -9.92 9.24 5.09
CA HIS A 191 -10.85 8.56 6.00
C HIS A 191 -12.06 7.99 5.24
N ASN A 192 -12.69 8.79 4.40
CA ASN A 192 -13.90 8.38 3.69
C ASN A 192 -13.64 7.25 2.68
N LEU A 193 -12.50 7.28 1.98
CA LEU A 193 -12.18 6.27 0.95
C LEU A 193 -11.68 4.95 1.55
N LEU A 194 -11.00 4.99 2.70
CA LEU A 194 -10.46 3.78 3.35
C LEU A 194 -11.46 3.10 4.30
N GLN A 195 -12.72 3.47 4.26
CA GLN A 195 -13.79 2.78 4.98
C GLN A 195 -14.58 1.91 4.01
N SER A 196 -14.44 0.60 4.12
CA SER A 196 -15.23 -0.32 3.34
C SER A 196 -16.67 -0.42 3.90
N PRO A 197 -17.69 -0.35 3.06
CA PRO A 197 -19.06 -0.65 3.47
C PRO A 197 -19.32 -2.16 3.55
N LEU A 198 -18.36 -2.99 3.14
CA LEU A 198 -18.54 -4.43 3.04
C LEU A 198 -18.45 -5.11 4.41
N VAL A 199 -19.51 -5.78 4.84
CA VAL A 199 -19.55 -6.54 6.10
C VAL A 199 -19.88 -8.02 5.84
N GLY A 200 -19.70 -8.92 6.83
CA GLY A 200 -20.00 -10.36 6.71
C GLY A 200 -19.08 -11.12 5.78
N VAL A 201 -17.82 -10.68 5.67
CA VAL A 201 -16.82 -11.29 4.80
C VAL A 201 -15.94 -12.25 5.59
N LYS A 202 -15.70 -13.44 5.03
CA LYS A 202 -14.72 -14.43 5.50
C LYS A 202 -13.57 -14.48 4.51
N THR A 203 -12.37 -14.13 4.94
CA THR A 203 -11.18 -14.09 4.08
C THR A 203 -9.90 -14.45 4.86
N ARG A 204 -8.82 -14.76 4.13
CA ARG A 204 -7.45 -14.87 4.65
C ARG A 204 -6.58 -13.70 4.17
N ALA A 205 -7.18 -12.64 3.63
CA ALA A 205 -6.45 -11.45 3.22
C ALA A 205 -5.80 -10.76 4.42
N THR A 206 -4.68 -10.09 4.19
CA THR A 206 -4.07 -9.22 5.20
C THR A 206 -4.96 -8.01 5.41
N GLU A 207 -5.25 -7.66 6.65
CA GLU A 207 -6.04 -6.49 7.02
C GLU A 207 -5.15 -5.31 7.39
N SER A 208 -5.64 -4.10 7.13
CA SER A 208 -5.02 -2.86 7.59
C SER A 208 -5.29 -2.65 9.08
N VAL A 209 -4.32 -2.05 9.77
CA VAL A 209 -4.47 -1.68 11.17
C VAL A 209 -4.66 -0.17 11.24
N PRO A 210 -5.83 0.31 11.68
CA PRO A 210 -6.09 1.74 11.86
C PRO A 210 -5.06 2.39 12.79
N SER A 211 -4.74 3.66 12.54
CA SER A 211 -3.79 4.45 13.32
C SER A 211 -4.23 5.90 13.36
N HIS A 212 -3.94 6.58 14.46
CA HIS A 212 -4.07 8.04 14.52
C HIS A 212 -2.97 8.65 13.66
N ILE A 213 -3.35 9.47 12.70
CA ILE A 213 -2.43 10.11 11.75
C ILE A 213 -2.40 11.62 11.94
N MET A 214 -1.27 12.23 11.58
CA MET A 214 -1.09 13.67 11.54
C MET A 214 -0.26 14.05 10.32
N ASN A 215 -0.45 15.24 9.78
CA ASN A 215 0.42 15.80 8.77
C ASN A 215 1.60 16.52 9.41
N LEU A 216 2.73 16.54 8.73
CA LEU A 216 3.89 17.33 9.17
C LEU A 216 3.58 18.83 9.16
N GLN A 217 2.77 19.32 8.22
CA GLN A 217 2.34 20.72 8.18
C GLN A 217 1.39 21.13 9.33
N ASP A 218 0.79 20.17 10.02
CA ASP A 218 -0.02 20.48 11.21
C ASP A 218 0.84 21.02 12.37
N VAL A 219 2.16 20.78 12.35
CA VAL A 219 3.12 21.26 13.38
C VAL A 219 4.16 22.24 12.87
N ASN A 220 4.46 22.25 11.58
CA ASN A 220 5.38 23.20 10.98
C ASN A 220 5.00 23.45 9.51
N GLU A 221 4.48 24.62 9.21
CA GLU A 221 3.97 25.03 7.89
C GLU A 221 5.07 25.12 6.81
N ASP A 222 6.32 25.30 7.20
CA ASP A 222 7.46 25.37 6.27
C ASP A 222 7.80 24.01 5.64
N ILE A 223 7.30 22.91 6.20
CA ILE A 223 7.55 21.59 5.66
C ILE A 223 6.68 21.38 4.42
N ASN A 224 7.31 21.29 3.26
CA ASN A 224 6.65 21.04 1.99
C ASN A 224 7.37 19.93 1.20
N TYR A 225 6.80 19.51 0.09
CA TYR A 225 7.33 18.41 -0.73
C TYR A 225 8.75 18.69 -1.22
N GLU A 226 9.03 19.91 -1.65
CA GLU A 226 10.28 20.32 -2.29
C GLU A 226 11.43 20.32 -1.27
N ASN A 227 11.24 20.98 -0.12
CA ASN A 227 12.30 21.03 0.90
C ASN A 227 12.49 19.69 1.60
N LEU A 228 11.41 18.91 1.84
CA LEU A 228 11.48 17.57 2.41
C LEU A 228 12.28 16.62 1.49
N THR A 229 11.95 16.64 0.19
CA THR A 229 12.67 15.85 -0.83
C THR A 229 14.15 16.28 -0.90
N SER A 230 14.47 17.55 -0.73
CA SER A 230 15.85 18.02 -0.73
C SER A 230 16.61 17.50 0.49
N VAL A 231 16.13 17.75 1.70
CA VAL A 231 16.86 17.37 2.93
C VAL A 231 17.06 15.85 3.06
N ILE A 232 16.07 15.05 2.64
CA ILE A 232 16.22 13.58 2.63
C ILE A 232 17.24 13.15 1.57
N SER A 233 17.23 13.77 0.37
CA SER A 233 18.24 13.51 -0.66
C SER A 233 19.65 13.81 -0.17
N ASP A 234 19.84 14.99 0.43
CA ASP A 234 21.14 15.45 0.87
C ASP A 234 21.68 14.58 2.01
N LYS A 235 20.81 14.21 2.95
CA LYS A 235 21.16 13.25 4.01
C LYS A 235 21.53 11.88 3.46
N PHE A 236 20.77 11.36 2.49
CA PHE A 236 21.07 10.08 1.84
C PHE A 236 22.39 10.11 1.08
N LEU A 237 22.73 11.21 0.43
CA LEU A 237 23.97 11.39 -0.33
C LEU A 237 25.16 11.83 0.53
N GLN A 238 24.94 12.20 1.78
CA GLN A 238 26.00 12.67 2.69
C GLN A 238 27.13 11.64 2.82
N ASN A 239 28.37 12.12 2.85
CA ASN A 239 29.58 11.29 3.05
C ASN A 239 29.86 10.22 1.97
N HIS A 240 29.28 10.33 0.78
CA HIS A 240 29.56 9.44 -0.35
C HIS A 240 30.32 10.16 -1.46
N LEU A 241 31.35 9.48 -2.02
CA LEU A 241 32.20 10.04 -3.08
C LEU A 241 31.45 10.17 -4.41
N VAL A 242 30.60 9.21 -4.73
CA VAL A 242 29.80 9.23 -5.96
C VAL A 242 28.35 9.52 -5.61
N LYS A 243 27.90 10.70 -6.02
CA LYS A 243 26.56 11.23 -5.76
C LYS A 243 25.86 11.50 -7.09
N ARG A 244 24.66 11.03 -7.25
CA ARG A 244 23.81 11.37 -8.40
C ARG A 244 22.42 11.68 -7.90
N LYS A 245 21.87 12.79 -8.34
CA LYS A 245 20.46 13.18 -8.11
C LYS A 245 19.86 13.54 -9.45
N GLU A 246 18.79 12.88 -9.83
CA GLU A 246 18.12 13.12 -11.10
C GLU A 246 16.60 13.18 -10.96
N PHE A 247 16.01 14.02 -11.79
CA PHE A 247 14.55 14.11 -11.94
C PHE A 247 14.16 13.40 -13.23
N VAL A 248 13.29 12.40 -13.12
CA VAL A 248 12.93 11.54 -14.25
C VAL A 248 11.45 11.63 -14.58
N ASN A 249 11.15 11.50 -15.88
CA ASN A 249 9.82 11.15 -16.36
C ASN A 249 9.97 9.79 -17.05
N PRO A 250 9.49 8.69 -16.43
CA PRO A 250 9.80 7.35 -16.92
C PRO A 250 9.16 7.08 -18.28
N THR A 251 9.98 6.59 -19.22
CA THR A 251 9.59 6.20 -20.58
C THR A 251 10.20 4.84 -20.92
N GLU A 252 9.70 4.19 -21.97
CA GLU A 252 10.26 2.92 -22.48
C GLU A 252 11.72 3.06 -22.92
N ASP A 253 12.06 4.18 -23.59
CA ASP A 253 13.42 4.41 -24.07
C ASP A 253 14.44 4.53 -22.94
N SER A 254 14.04 5.16 -21.83
CA SER A 254 14.90 5.30 -20.65
C SER A 254 14.95 4.04 -19.81
N TYR A 255 13.89 3.24 -19.80
CA TYR A 255 13.69 2.06 -18.98
C TYR A 255 13.11 0.91 -19.82
N PRO A 256 13.92 0.17 -20.61
CA PRO A 256 13.43 -0.89 -21.49
C PRO A 256 12.60 -1.96 -20.76
N GLY A 257 11.41 -2.26 -21.25
CA GLY A 257 10.42 -3.15 -20.62
C GLY A 257 9.50 -2.48 -19.59
N TYR A 258 9.64 -1.16 -19.39
CA TYR A 258 8.82 -0.38 -18.47
C TYR A 258 7.33 -0.40 -18.84
N ASN A 259 7.00 -0.24 -20.14
CA ASN A 259 5.61 -0.22 -20.59
C ASN A 259 4.90 -1.55 -20.35
N LYS A 260 5.61 -2.68 -20.41
CA LYS A 260 5.06 -3.99 -20.08
C LYS A 260 4.64 -4.05 -18.61
N ILE A 261 5.49 -3.55 -17.70
CA ILE A 261 5.19 -3.48 -16.27
C ILE A 261 4.01 -2.52 -16.02
N LEU A 262 4.05 -1.33 -16.61
CA LEU A 262 2.99 -0.33 -16.49
C LEU A 262 1.62 -0.87 -16.93
N ASN A 263 1.57 -1.57 -18.05
CA ASN A 263 0.34 -2.14 -18.57
C ASN A 263 -0.16 -3.29 -17.68
N GLU A 264 0.73 -4.14 -17.17
CA GLU A 264 0.35 -5.21 -16.23
C GLU A 264 -0.29 -4.64 -14.95
N LEU A 265 0.29 -3.60 -14.36
CA LEU A 265 -0.21 -2.99 -13.12
C LEU A 265 -1.61 -2.38 -13.24
N LYS A 266 -2.05 -2.03 -14.44
CA LYS A 266 -3.39 -1.48 -14.73
C LYS A 266 -4.46 -2.54 -14.96
N THR A 267 -4.08 -3.80 -15.14
CA THR A 267 -5.04 -4.86 -15.47
C THR A 267 -5.93 -5.24 -14.30
N PHE A 268 -7.16 -5.65 -14.60
CA PHE A 268 -8.05 -6.33 -13.64
C PHE A 268 -7.34 -7.50 -12.97
N LYS A 269 -6.59 -8.28 -13.77
CA LYS A 269 -5.81 -9.44 -13.30
C LYS A 269 -4.83 -9.05 -12.19
N TRP A 270 -4.22 -7.88 -12.25
CA TRP A 270 -3.29 -7.41 -11.23
C TRP A 270 -4.00 -6.80 -10.03
N ILE A 271 -4.93 -5.87 -10.26
CA ILE A 271 -5.58 -5.09 -9.20
C ILE A 271 -6.50 -5.98 -8.36
N TYR A 272 -7.36 -6.77 -9.01
CA TYR A 272 -8.45 -7.50 -8.37
C TYR A 272 -8.20 -9.02 -8.29
N ALA A 273 -7.73 -9.66 -9.37
CA ALA A 273 -7.59 -11.12 -9.38
C ALA A 273 -6.43 -11.67 -8.52
N LYS A 274 -5.57 -10.79 -7.97
CA LYS A 274 -4.57 -11.15 -6.95
C LYS A 274 -5.13 -11.16 -5.54
N THR A 275 -6.38 -10.82 -5.36
CA THR A 275 -7.07 -10.89 -4.07
C THR A 275 -7.20 -12.34 -3.62
N PRO A 276 -6.87 -12.68 -2.36
CA PRO A 276 -7.18 -13.99 -1.80
C PRO A 276 -8.67 -14.29 -1.90
N ASN A 277 -9.02 -15.56 -2.13
CA ASN A 277 -10.40 -15.97 -2.21
C ASN A 277 -11.16 -15.56 -0.94
N PHE A 278 -12.42 -15.17 -1.10
CA PHE A 278 -13.27 -14.78 0.02
C PHE A 278 -14.72 -15.14 -0.23
N LYS A 279 -15.49 -15.17 0.87
CA LYS A 279 -16.94 -15.41 0.86
C LYS A 279 -17.65 -14.25 1.53
N ILE A 280 -18.82 -13.94 1.04
CA ILE A 280 -19.74 -12.95 1.61
C ILE A 280 -21.03 -13.67 1.95
N SER A 281 -21.47 -13.56 3.21
CA SER A 281 -22.80 -14.05 3.64
C SER A 281 -23.67 -12.88 4.01
N ARG A 282 -24.93 -12.90 3.53
CA ARG A 282 -25.97 -11.93 3.84
C ARG A 282 -27.30 -12.60 4.09
N ALA A 283 -27.90 -12.33 5.22
CA ALA A 283 -29.29 -12.64 5.49
C ALA A 283 -30.17 -11.42 5.14
N PHE A 284 -31.29 -11.66 4.53
CA PHE A 284 -32.25 -10.62 4.17
C PHE A 284 -33.67 -11.21 4.06
N GLN A 285 -34.63 -10.32 3.92
CA GLN A 285 -36.03 -10.66 3.76
C GLN A 285 -36.47 -10.29 2.34
N LEU A 286 -37.15 -11.23 1.68
CA LEU A 286 -37.80 -11.02 0.39
C LEU A 286 -39.31 -11.05 0.59
N GLU A 287 -40.02 -10.12 0.01
CA GLU A 287 -41.46 -10.21 -0.14
C GLU A 287 -41.76 -10.84 -1.50
N ILE A 288 -42.32 -12.07 -1.50
CA ILE A 288 -42.65 -12.83 -2.68
C ILE A 288 -44.13 -13.24 -2.53
N ASP A 289 -44.98 -12.86 -3.49
CA ASP A 289 -46.44 -13.13 -3.46
C ASP A 289 -47.08 -12.71 -2.12
N SER A 290 -46.74 -11.51 -1.64
CA SER A 290 -47.19 -10.96 -0.36
C SER A 290 -46.82 -11.78 0.88
N LYS A 291 -45.82 -12.66 0.77
CA LYS A 291 -45.24 -13.43 1.88
C LYS A 291 -43.80 -12.99 2.12
N ILE A 292 -43.48 -12.77 3.38
CA ILE A 292 -42.10 -12.51 3.80
C ILE A 292 -41.31 -13.83 3.88
N VAL A 293 -40.29 -13.95 3.08
CA VAL A 293 -39.35 -15.11 3.07
C VAL A 293 -37.98 -14.65 3.59
N HIS A 294 -37.57 -15.24 4.70
CA HIS A 294 -36.19 -15.06 5.21
C HIS A 294 -35.25 -15.93 4.41
N THR A 295 -34.18 -15.36 3.92
CA THR A 295 -33.20 -16.07 3.11
C THR A 295 -31.80 -15.60 3.38
N GLU A 296 -30.83 -16.43 3.01
CA GLU A 296 -29.41 -16.10 3.05
C GLU A 296 -28.81 -16.30 1.65
N ILE A 297 -27.95 -15.38 1.26
CA ILE A 297 -27.09 -15.54 0.08
C ILE A 297 -25.65 -15.69 0.54
N VAL A 298 -24.95 -16.67 -0.01
CA VAL A 298 -23.51 -16.84 0.13
C VAL A 298 -22.87 -16.71 -1.23
N ILE A 299 -22.00 -15.73 -1.39
CA ILE A 299 -21.27 -15.47 -2.63
C ILE A 299 -19.81 -15.83 -2.39
N GLU A 300 -19.27 -16.72 -3.20
CA GLU A 300 -17.85 -17.07 -3.21
C GLU A 300 -17.15 -16.32 -4.33
N ILE A 301 -16.08 -15.60 -4.00
CA ILE A 301 -15.28 -14.84 -4.95
C ILE A 301 -13.89 -15.48 -5.07
N GLN A 302 -13.50 -15.82 -6.30
CA GLN A 302 -12.18 -16.35 -6.63
C GLN A 302 -11.56 -15.54 -7.78
N LYS A 303 -10.31 -15.12 -7.63
CA LYS A 303 -9.61 -14.30 -8.62
C LYS A 303 -10.40 -13.04 -9.02
N GLY A 304 -11.14 -12.45 -8.07
CA GLY A 304 -11.98 -11.29 -8.31
C GLY A 304 -13.25 -11.53 -9.12
N LEU A 305 -13.58 -12.78 -9.45
CA LEU A 305 -14.79 -13.21 -10.14
C LEU A 305 -15.73 -13.90 -9.17
N ILE A 306 -17.03 -13.81 -9.43
CA ILE A 306 -18.06 -14.57 -8.71
C ILE A 306 -17.92 -16.02 -9.13
N TYR A 307 -17.42 -16.86 -8.24
CA TYR A 307 -17.19 -18.28 -8.52
C TYR A 307 -18.44 -19.14 -8.25
N ASN A 308 -19.10 -18.90 -7.13
CA ASN A 308 -20.29 -19.62 -6.73
C ASN A 308 -21.25 -18.70 -5.98
N ILE A 309 -22.54 -18.99 -6.12
CA ILE A 309 -23.60 -18.31 -5.38
C ILE A 309 -24.53 -19.38 -4.84
N GLU A 310 -24.68 -19.42 -3.53
CA GLU A 310 -25.64 -20.28 -2.83
C GLU A 310 -26.77 -19.40 -2.30
N PHE A 311 -28.00 -19.81 -2.54
CA PHE A 311 -29.18 -19.08 -2.18
C PHE A 311 -30.13 -20.01 -1.42
N SER A 312 -30.40 -19.71 -0.17
CA SER A 312 -31.22 -20.54 0.71
C SER A 312 -32.71 -20.30 0.45
N LEU A 313 -33.14 -20.45 -0.82
CA LEU A 313 -34.57 -20.40 -1.21
C LEU A 313 -35.10 -21.79 -1.45
N LYS A 314 -36.44 -21.95 -1.22
CA LYS A 314 -37.15 -23.17 -1.58
C LYS A 314 -37.21 -23.36 -3.11
N PRO A 315 -37.34 -24.60 -3.62
CA PRO A 315 -37.36 -24.90 -5.05
C PRO A 315 -38.39 -24.11 -5.88
N ASN A 316 -39.46 -23.59 -5.27
CA ASN A 316 -40.48 -22.81 -5.93
C ASN A 316 -40.02 -21.48 -6.55
N TYR A 317 -38.75 -21.08 -6.30
CA TYR A 317 -38.15 -19.81 -6.78
C TYR A 317 -37.00 -20.05 -7.79
N MET A 318 -37.17 -21.06 -8.63
CA MET A 318 -36.12 -21.47 -9.60
C MET A 318 -35.75 -20.33 -10.57
N ASP A 319 -36.66 -19.49 -10.96
CA ASP A 319 -36.41 -18.35 -11.86
C ASP A 319 -35.42 -17.36 -11.21
N LEU A 320 -35.60 -17.06 -9.94
CA LEU A 320 -34.71 -16.18 -9.19
C LEU A 320 -33.32 -16.82 -9.05
N ILE A 321 -33.28 -18.12 -8.74
CA ILE A 321 -32.01 -18.88 -8.66
C ILE A 321 -31.30 -18.88 -10.02
N ASN A 322 -32.01 -19.03 -11.12
CA ASN A 322 -31.46 -19.00 -12.47
C ASN A 322 -30.90 -17.62 -12.83
N ILE A 323 -31.58 -16.53 -12.45
CA ILE A 323 -31.09 -15.16 -12.65
C ILE A 323 -29.79 -14.95 -11.88
N VAL A 324 -29.74 -15.36 -10.63
CA VAL A 324 -28.56 -15.24 -9.77
C VAL A 324 -27.38 -16.05 -10.33
N ASN A 325 -27.63 -17.26 -10.84
CA ASN A 325 -26.60 -18.10 -11.42
C ASN A 325 -25.96 -17.51 -12.70
N ARG A 326 -26.61 -16.57 -13.40
CA ARG A 326 -26.02 -15.85 -14.53
C ARG A 326 -24.89 -14.91 -14.12
N LEU A 327 -24.75 -14.61 -12.83
CA LEU A 327 -23.65 -13.79 -12.30
C LEU A 327 -22.36 -14.61 -12.11
N LYS A 328 -22.36 -15.92 -12.31
CA LYS A 328 -21.12 -16.70 -12.26
C LYS A 328 -20.15 -16.26 -13.35
N ASP A 329 -18.87 -16.24 -13.01
CA ASP A 329 -17.75 -15.79 -13.84
C ASP A 329 -17.76 -14.29 -14.21
N VAL A 330 -18.71 -13.53 -13.65
CA VAL A 330 -18.73 -12.06 -13.77
C VAL A 330 -17.74 -11.46 -12.74
N PRO A 331 -17.02 -10.38 -13.08
CA PRO A 331 -16.23 -9.65 -12.11
C PRO A 331 -17.09 -9.21 -10.91
N TYR A 332 -16.57 -9.45 -9.69
CA TYR A 332 -17.21 -8.94 -8.50
C TYR A 332 -17.07 -7.42 -8.49
N ASP A 333 -18.17 -6.74 -8.67
CA ASP A 333 -18.25 -5.27 -8.69
C ASP A 333 -19.25 -4.81 -7.65
N THR A 334 -18.83 -3.84 -6.83
CA THR A 334 -19.68 -3.23 -5.82
C THR A 334 -20.46 -2.03 -6.36
N THR A 335 -20.19 -1.61 -7.61
CA THR A 335 -20.74 -0.34 -8.10
C THR A 335 -22.19 -0.39 -8.54
N ASP A 336 -22.68 -1.47 -9.19
CA ASP A 336 -24.05 -1.46 -9.71
C ASP A 336 -24.80 -2.80 -9.64
N ASN A 337 -24.14 -3.94 -9.78
CA ASN A 337 -24.83 -5.22 -9.91
C ASN A 337 -24.98 -6.02 -8.61
N LEU A 338 -24.18 -5.71 -7.58
CA LEU A 338 -24.17 -6.42 -6.29
C LEU A 338 -24.50 -5.53 -5.09
N VAL A 339 -24.50 -4.23 -5.24
CA VAL A 339 -25.19 -3.31 -4.32
C VAL A 339 -26.67 -3.70 -4.24
N LEU A 340 -27.27 -4.18 -5.33
CA LEU A 340 -28.62 -4.72 -5.32
C LEU A 340 -28.76 -5.93 -4.38
N PHE A 341 -27.76 -6.81 -4.28
CA PHE A 341 -27.76 -7.92 -3.33
C PHE A 341 -27.28 -7.52 -1.93
N SER A 342 -26.34 -6.59 -1.82
CA SER A 342 -25.86 -6.13 -0.50
C SER A 342 -26.81 -5.13 0.15
N CYS A 343 -27.63 -4.42 -0.63
CA CYS A 343 -28.67 -3.49 -0.16
C CYS A 343 -30.08 -4.05 -0.25
N GLY A 344 -30.26 -5.33 -0.70
CA GLY A 344 -31.57 -5.97 -0.77
C GLY A 344 -32.54 -5.38 -1.80
N CYS A 345 -32.05 -4.60 -2.77
CA CYS A 345 -32.85 -4.07 -3.87
C CYS A 345 -32.51 -4.82 -5.15
N ILE A 346 -33.32 -5.79 -5.52
CA ILE A 346 -33.36 -6.26 -6.91
C ILE A 346 -34.47 -5.45 -7.55
N LEU A 347 -34.19 -4.49 -8.41
CA LEU A 347 -35.04 -4.06 -9.52
C LEU A 347 -34.77 -2.64 -9.97
N SER A 348 -33.92 -2.52 -10.89
CA SER A 348 -33.95 -1.76 -12.14
C SER A 348 -32.55 -1.69 -12.74
N PRO A 349 -32.35 -1.91 -14.05
CA PRO A 349 -31.05 -1.78 -14.65
C PRO A 349 -30.58 -0.33 -14.54
N PRO A 350 -29.29 -0.09 -14.20
CA PRO A 350 -28.76 1.26 -14.26
C PRO A 350 -28.78 1.77 -15.71
N LEU A 351 -29.23 3.00 -15.89
CA LEU A 351 -29.36 3.69 -17.18
C LEU A 351 -28.07 3.98 -17.93
N SER A 352 -26.95 3.31 -17.62
CA SER A 352 -25.64 3.63 -18.20
C SER A 352 -24.76 2.46 -18.63
N VAL A 353 -25.29 1.24 -18.82
CA VAL A 353 -24.55 0.16 -19.47
C VAL A 353 -25.08 -0.01 -20.89
N HIS A 354 -24.17 -0.01 -21.88
CA HIS A 354 -24.39 -0.08 -23.31
C HIS A 354 -25.63 -0.91 -23.70
N PRO A 355 -26.54 -0.40 -24.57
CA PRO A 355 -27.88 -0.97 -24.80
C PRO A 355 -27.90 -2.34 -25.49
N GLN A 356 -26.78 -2.92 -25.86
CA GLN A 356 -26.75 -4.15 -26.68
C GLN A 356 -26.71 -5.47 -25.92
N LEU A 357 -26.63 -5.47 -24.58
CA LEU A 357 -26.56 -6.72 -23.80
C LEU A 357 -27.80 -7.05 -22.96
N PHE A 358 -28.82 -6.18 -22.92
CA PHE A 358 -30.02 -6.37 -22.12
C PHE A 358 -31.33 -6.14 -22.90
N VAL A 359 -31.50 -6.81 -24.02
CA VAL A 359 -32.83 -6.94 -24.64
C VAL A 359 -33.37 -8.29 -24.23
N ASN A 360 -34.17 -8.34 -23.21
CA ASN A 360 -35.12 -9.33 -22.70
C ASN A 360 -34.98 -9.53 -21.18
N THR A 361 -35.35 -8.53 -20.42
CA THR A 361 -35.55 -8.72 -18.98
C THR A 361 -37.01 -8.53 -18.63
N LEU A 362 -37.63 -9.61 -18.19
CA LEU A 362 -38.95 -9.62 -17.59
C LEU A 362 -39.09 -8.54 -16.50
N GLN A 363 -40.14 -7.77 -16.56
CA GLN A 363 -40.65 -6.97 -15.46
C GLN A 363 -41.12 -7.90 -14.35
N VAL A 364 -40.31 -8.13 -13.32
CA VAL A 364 -40.79 -8.69 -12.05
C VAL A 364 -40.87 -7.54 -11.07
N THR A 365 -42.09 -7.06 -10.82
CA THR A 365 -42.35 -6.03 -9.81
C THR A 365 -42.37 -6.70 -8.43
N THR A 366 -41.27 -6.69 -7.73
CA THR A 366 -41.19 -7.17 -6.34
C THR A 366 -40.71 -6.01 -5.46
N PHE A 367 -41.57 -5.59 -4.54
CA PHE A 367 -41.22 -4.56 -3.55
C PHE A 367 -40.41 -5.18 -2.41
N ILE A 368 -39.25 -4.64 -2.15
CA ILE A 368 -38.39 -5.03 -1.02
C ILE A 368 -38.37 -3.88 -0.02
N ARG A 369 -38.84 -4.12 1.21
CA ARG A 369 -38.75 -3.18 2.33
C ARG A 369 -37.68 -3.67 3.32
N PHE A 370 -36.88 -2.73 3.79
CA PHE A 370 -35.91 -2.93 4.86
C PHE A 370 -36.43 -2.39 6.18
N GLN A 371 -36.05 -3.06 7.24
CA GLN A 371 -36.02 -2.53 8.61
C GLN A 371 -34.57 -2.22 9.01
#